data_7160101d5bf1cc78af22211ef351a850
#
_entry.id   7160101d5bf1cc78af22211ef351a850
#
_cell.length_a   1.000
_cell.length_b   1.000
_cell.length_c   1.000
_cell.angle_alpha   90.00
_cell.angle_beta   90.00
_cell.angle_gamma   90.00
#
_symmetry.space_group_name_H-M   'P 1'
#
loop_
_entity.id
_entity.type
_entity.pdbx_description
1 polymer ?
#
loop_
_entity_poly.entity_id
_entity_poly.type
_entity_poly.pdbx_seq_one_letter_code
_entity_poly.pdbx_strand_id
1 'polypeptide(L)'
;MRLKSSVLITVLASIALIIVSCAPPCPDLGKNAPDFTLQNTEGKSINLSDFKGKTVILNFWATWCGPCQYETPFFQAVYNERANKGAVILAIDIKESSATVKSFAANKGISFPILLDTEAKVAQKYCLPNVLPITIFINAEGIIKARKVGAFKSQAELESMLDSL
;
A
#
# COMPACT_ATOMS: atom_id res chain seq x y z
N MET A 1 -66.41 21.02 41.84
CA MET A 1 -66.10 20.33 40.56
C MET A 1 -64.57 20.40 40.33
N ARG A 2 -63.85 19.31 40.50
CA ARG A 2 -62.36 19.27 40.50
C ARG A 2 -61.87 18.80 39.15
N LEU A 3 -61.17 19.69 38.44
CA LEU A 3 -60.50 19.36 37.18
C LEU A 3 -59.17 18.64 37.51
N LYS A 4 -59.05 17.37 37.08
CA LYS A 4 -57.80 16.60 37.17
C LYS A 4 -56.98 16.90 35.92
N SER A 5 -55.89 17.63 36.09
CA SER A 5 -54.85 17.79 35.05
C SER A 5 -54.03 16.53 34.92
N SER A 6 -54.19 15.81 33.84
CA SER A 6 -53.27 14.71 33.47
C SER A 6 -52.05 15.32 32.78
N VAL A 7 -50.95 15.31 33.47
CA VAL A 7 -49.63 15.65 32.89
C VAL A 7 -49.15 14.45 32.08
N LEU A 8 -49.20 14.59 30.78
CA LEU A 8 -48.67 13.61 29.85
C LEU A 8 -47.14 13.82 29.75
N ILE A 9 -46.38 13.01 30.45
CA ILE A 9 -44.91 13.00 30.38
C ILE A 9 -44.52 12.23 29.12
N THR A 10 -44.22 12.95 28.05
CA THR A 10 -43.61 12.38 26.85
C THR A 10 -42.12 12.17 27.11
N VAL A 11 -41.72 10.92 27.38
CA VAL A 11 -40.33 10.52 27.43
C VAL A 11 -39.81 10.39 25.99
N LEU A 12 -39.13 11.42 25.51
CA LEU A 12 -38.36 11.38 24.28
C LEU A 12 -37.10 10.52 24.53
N ALA A 13 -37.17 9.24 24.21
CA ALA A 13 -36.03 8.38 24.17
C ALA A 13 -35.13 8.76 22.99
N SER A 14 -34.12 9.58 23.25
CA SER A 14 -33.06 9.89 22.29
C SER A 14 -32.19 8.65 22.10
N ILE A 15 -32.48 7.88 21.05
CA ILE A 15 -31.61 6.80 20.61
C ILE A 15 -30.38 7.47 19.96
N ALA A 16 -29.30 7.65 20.72
CA ALA A 16 -28.01 8.03 20.19
C ALA A 16 -27.48 6.84 19.37
N LEU A 17 -27.59 6.95 18.04
CA LEU A 17 -26.98 5.99 17.11
C LEU A 17 -25.46 6.16 17.21
N ILE A 18 -24.81 5.37 18.03
CA ILE A 18 -23.36 5.29 18.10
C ILE A 18 -22.89 4.61 16.81
N ILE A 19 -22.52 5.42 15.82
CA ILE A 19 -21.82 4.91 14.64
C ILE A 19 -20.41 4.55 15.10
N VAL A 20 -20.21 3.31 15.49
CA VAL A 20 -18.87 2.76 15.67
C VAL A 20 -18.24 2.70 14.30
N SER A 21 -17.44 3.71 13.97
CA SER A 21 -16.58 3.69 12.79
C SER A 21 -15.53 2.61 13.01
N CYS A 22 -15.84 1.40 12.61
CA CYS A 22 -14.90 0.29 12.62
C CYS A 22 -13.92 0.52 11.45
N ALA A 23 -12.80 1.20 11.71
CA ALA A 23 -11.72 1.22 10.75
C ALA A 23 -11.32 -0.25 10.47
N PRO A 24 -11.12 -0.65 9.21
CA PRO A 24 -10.71 -2.01 8.90
C PRO A 24 -9.40 -2.31 9.63
N PRO A 25 -9.27 -3.55 10.16
CA PRO A 25 -8.05 -3.94 10.85
C PRO A 25 -6.85 -3.85 9.88
N CYS A 26 -5.68 -3.54 10.43
CA CYS A 26 -4.44 -3.54 9.65
C CYS A 26 -4.21 -4.91 9.00
N PRO A 27 -3.76 -4.94 7.74
CA PRO A 27 -3.53 -6.20 7.05
C PRO A 27 -2.31 -6.92 7.64
N ASP A 28 -2.54 -8.12 8.15
CA ASP A 28 -1.52 -8.98 8.73
C ASP A 28 -0.97 -10.01 7.73
N LEU A 29 0.13 -10.66 8.11
CA LEU A 29 0.65 -11.81 7.38
C LEU A 29 -0.40 -12.94 7.33
N GLY A 30 -0.50 -13.61 6.20
CA GLY A 30 -1.47 -14.66 5.94
C GLY A 30 -2.88 -14.16 5.62
N LYS A 31 -3.12 -12.86 5.53
CA LYS A 31 -4.40 -12.25 5.13
C LYS A 31 -4.34 -11.71 3.70
N ASN A 32 -5.53 -11.52 3.12
CA ASN A 32 -5.64 -10.88 1.80
C ASN A 32 -5.07 -9.47 1.85
N ALA A 33 -4.26 -9.14 0.84
CA ALA A 33 -3.80 -7.79 0.62
C ALA A 33 -5.00 -6.88 0.28
N PRO A 34 -5.18 -5.75 0.98
CA PRO A 34 -6.23 -4.79 0.66
C PRO A 34 -6.07 -4.25 -0.76
N ASP A 35 -7.10 -4.39 -1.59
CA ASP A 35 -7.08 -3.84 -2.94
C ASP A 35 -6.99 -2.31 -2.92
N PHE A 36 -6.38 -1.74 -3.95
CA PHE A 36 -6.28 -0.30 -4.15
C PHE A 36 -6.23 0.04 -5.64
N THR A 37 -6.53 1.30 -5.94
CA THR A 37 -6.32 1.92 -7.25
C THR A 37 -5.43 3.12 -7.08
N LEU A 38 -4.32 3.17 -7.80
CA LEU A 38 -3.42 4.32 -7.91
C LEU A 38 -3.14 4.65 -9.38
N GLN A 39 -2.79 5.89 -9.64
CA GLN A 39 -2.27 6.27 -10.96
C GLN A 39 -0.78 5.99 -11.02
N ASN A 40 -0.32 5.54 -12.19
CA ASN A 40 1.10 5.51 -12.47
C ASN A 40 1.59 6.91 -12.90
N THR A 41 2.88 7.04 -13.16
CA THR A 41 3.49 8.31 -13.58
C THR A 41 2.98 8.83 -14.94
N GLU A 42 2.34 7.99 -15.78
CA GLU A 42 1.70 8.35 -17.05
C GLU A 42 0.22 8.70 -16.91
N GLY A 43 -0.34 8.67 -15.68
CA GLY A 43 -1.76 8.94 -15.40
C GLY A 43 -2.70 7.75 -15.65
N LYS A 44 -2.16 6.56 -15.93
CA LYS A 44 -2.96 5.34 -16.07
C LYS A 44 -3.32 4.79 -14.69
N SER A 45 -4.60 4.47 -14.47
CA SER A 45 -5.07 3.78 -13.26
C SER A 45 -4.63 2.32 -13.26
N ILE A 46 -4.10 1.87 -12.14
CA ILE A 46 -3.61 0.51 -11.88
C ILE A 46 -4.27 0.02 -10.60
N ASN A 47 -4.87 -1.16 -10.64
CA ASN A 47 -5.46 -1.83 -9.48
C ASN A 47 -4.52 -2.96 -9.03
N LEU A 48 -4.42 -3.21 -7.72
CA LEU A 48 -3.69 -4.39 -7.25
C LEU A 48 -4.34 -5.68 -7.77
N SER A 49 -5.67 -5.71 -7.84
CA SER A 49 -6.45 -6.84 -8.37
C SER A 49 -6.17 -7.19 -9.84
N ASP A 50 -5.57 -6.30 -10.62
CA ASP A 50 -5.15 -6.57 -12.01
C ASP A 50 -4.00 -7.60 -12.08
N PHE A 51 -3.35 -7.86 -10.95
CA PHE A 51 -2.20 -8.76 -10.85
C PHE A 51 -2.52 -10.10 -10.16
N LYS A 52 -3.81 -10.46 -10.04
CA LYS A 52 -4.20 -11.80 -9.54
C LYS A 52 -3.52 -12.91 -10.34
N GLY A 53 -3.07 -13.94 -9.64
CA GLY A 53 -2.31 -15.04 -10.23
C GLY A 53 -0.81 -14.77 -10.40
N LYS A 54 -0.34 -13.59 -9.96
CA LYS A 54 1.09 -13.23 -9.96
C LYS A 54 1.58 -12.94 -8.55
N THR A 55 2.86 -13.20 -8.31
CA THR A 55 3.53 -12.70 -7.12
C THR A 55 3.75 -11.19 -7.27
N VAL A 56 3.33 -10.39 -6.27
CA VAL A 56 3.46 -8.93 -6.28
C VAL A 56 4.36 -8.45 -5.15
N ILE A 57 5.30 -7.59 -5.48
CA ILE A 57 6.14 -6.86 -4.53
C ILE A 57 5.65 -5.41 -4.52
N LEU A 58 5.08 -4.98 -3.39
CA LEU A 58 4.78 -3.58 -3.14
C LEU A 58 5.96 -2.97 -2.39
N ASN A 59 6.65 -2.02 -3.00
CA ASN A 59 7.74 -1.26 -2.35
C ASN A 59 7.28 0.19 -2.13
N PHE A 60 7.11 0.58 -0.88
CA PHE A 60 6.73 1.94 -0.49
C PHE A 60 8.00 2.77 -0.26
N TRP A 61 8.12 3.88 -0.97
CA TRP A 61 9.34 4.65 -1.06
C TRP A 61 9.07 6.15 -1.31
N ALA A 62 10.14 6.96 -1.38
CA ALA A 62 10.10 8.35 -1.82
C ALA A 62 11.45 8.75 -2.43
N THR A 63 11.45 9.79 -3.28
CA THR A 63 12.68 10.24 -3.95
C THR A 63 13.71 10.80 -2.99
N TRP A 64 13.30 11.41 -1.88
CA TRP A 64 14.17 11.97 -0.83
C TRP A 64 14.68 10.93 0.18
N CYS A 65 14.20 9.69 0.11
CA CYS A 65 14.57 8.62 1.04
C CYS A 65 15.92 8.00 0.66
N GLY A 66 16.99 8.31 1.37
CA GLY A 66 18.34 7.78 1.10
C GLY A 66 18.42 6.25 1.07
N PRO A 67 17.90 5.52 2.09
CA PRO A 67 17.86 4.06 2.06
C PRO A 67 17.06 3.48 0.88
N CYS A 68 15.99 4.16 0.44
CA CYS A 68 15.22 3.75 -0.73
C CYS A 68 16.05 3.86 -2.03
N GLN A 69 16.81 4.95 -2.16
CA GLN A 69 17.72 5.14 -3.30
C GLN A 69 18.81 4.08 -3.33
N TYR A 70 19.29 3.65 -2.17
CA TYR A 70 20.31 2.61 -2.05
C TYR A 70 19.81 1.25 -2.59
N GLU A 71 18.57 0.86 -2.29
CA GLU A 71 18.01 -0.42 -2.73
C GLU A 71 17.44 -0.43 -4.15
N THR A 72 17.18 0.76 -4.75
CA THR A 72 16.59 0.90 -6.08
C THR A 72 17.30 0.05 -7.16
N PRO A 73 18.65 -0.01 -7.23
CA PRO A 73 19.32 -0.87 -8.20
C PRO A 73 19.01 -2.37 -8.03
N PHE A 74 18.76 -2.84 -6.80
CA PHE A 74 18.40 -4.24 -6.56
C PHE A 74 17.02 -4.56 -7.12
N PHE A 75 16.04 -3.65 -6.92
CA PHE A 75 14.71 -3.77 -7.53
C PHE A 75 14.78 -3.74 -9.05
N GLN A 76 15.64 -2.87 -9.63
CA GLN A 76 15.80 -2.81 -11.07
C GLN A 76 16.38 -4.10 -11.64
N ALA A 77 17.37 -4.70 -10.98
CA ALA A 77 17.94 -5.98 -11.38
C ALA A 77 16.90 -7.11 -11.32
N VAL A 78 16.18 -7.22 -10.18
CA VAL A 78 15.11 -8.22 -10.03
C VAL A 78 13.99 -8.00 -11.05
N TYR A 79 13.62 -6.76 -11.36
CA TYR A 79 12.63 -6.46 -12.39
C TYR A 79 13.07 -6.97 -13.76
N ASN A 80 14.30 -6.71 -14.16
CA ASN A 80 14.85 -7.16 -15.45
C ASN A 80 14.87 -8.70 -15.56
N GLU A 81 15.12 -9.41 -14.47
CA GLU A 81 15.24 -10.88 -14.45
C GLU A 81 13.89 -11.59 -14.28
N ARG A 82 12.94 -11.01 -13.55
CA ARG A 82 11.73 -11.69 -13.07
C ARG A 82 10.43 -11.18 -13.68
N ALA A 83 10.41 -10.01 -14.35
CA ALA A 83 9.18 -9.43 -14.93
C ALA A 83 8.43 -10.39 -15.85
N ASN A 84 9.15 -11.23 -16.59
CA ASN A 84 8.57 -12.25 -17.49
C ASN A 84 8.37 -13.62 -16.81
N LYS A 85 8.67 -13.75 -15.52
CA LYS A 85 8.59 -15.01 -14.75
C LYS A 85 7.49 -15.02 -13.70
N GLY A 86 6.49 -14.13 -13.85
CA GLY A 86 5.31 -14.09 -12.98
C GLY A 86 5.44 -13.23 -11.73
N ALA A 87 6.58 -12.55 -11.51
CA ALA A 87 6.72 -11.57 -10.44
C ALA A 87 6.49 -10.14 -10.97
N VAL A 88 5.79 -9.32 -10.18
CA VAL A 88 5.50 -7.91 -10.48
C VAL A 88 6.02 -7.03 -9.37
N ILE A 89 6.74 -5.97 -9.72
CA ILE A 89 7.13 -4.91 -8.80
C ILE A 89 6.21 -3.70 -9.03
N LEU A 90 5.57 -3.23 -7.97
CA LEU A 90 4.82 -1.99 -7.92
C LEU A 90 5.48 -1.08 -6.88
N ALA A 91 6.27 -0.11 -7.33
CA ALA A 91 6.88 0.87 -6.45
C ALA A 91 5.87 1.99 -6.17
N ILE A 92 5.47 2.16 -4.91
CA ILE A 92 4.46 3.12 -4.50
C ILE A 92 5.16 4.32 -3.87
N ASP A 93 5.19 5.42 -4.61
CA ASP A 93 5.73 6.69 -4.12
C ASP A 93 4.75 7.36 -3.16
N ILE A 94 5.29 7.91 -2.05
CA ILE A 94 4.50 8.50 -0.97
C ILE A 94 4.60 10.02 -0.99
N LYS A 95 3.46 10.69 -1.25
CA LYS A 95 3.27 12.15 -1.09
C LYS A 95 4.12 13.04 -1.99
N GLU A 96 4.50 12.57 -3.16
CA GLU A 96 5.23 13.39 -4.13
C GLU A 96 4.41 13.62 -5.41
N SER A 97 4.81 14.62 -6.19
CA SER A 97 4.17 14.91 -7.46
C SER A 97 4.66 13.98 -8.56
N SER A 98 3.80 13.71 -9.55
CA SER A 98 4.20 12.91 -10.73
C SER A 98 5.43 13.50 -11.43
N ALA A 99 5.56 14.81 -11.51
CA ALA A 99 6.71 15.47 -12.15
C ALA A 99 8.03 15.18 -11.40
N THR A 100 8.01 15.25 -10.06
CA THR A 100 9.16 14.92 -9.21
C THR A 100 9.60 13.48 -9.42
N VAL A 101 8.65 12.56 -9.31
CA VAL A 101 8.91 11.12 -9.42
C VAL A 101 9.37 10.72 -10.82
N LYS A 102 8.77 11.27 -11.88
CA LYS A 102 9.20 11.05 -13.28
C LYS A 102 10.65 11.48 -13.51
N SER A 103 10.98 12.70 -13.07
CA SER A 103 12.33 13.22 -13.22
C SER A 103 13.36 12.34 -12.50
N PHE A 104 13.04 11.92 -11.27
CA PHE A 104 13.89 11.01 -10.50
C PHE A 104 14.05 9.66 -11.21
N ALA A 105 12.96 9.05 -11.64
CA ALA A 105 12.97 7.75 -12.32
C ALA A 105 13.82 7.77 -13.58
N ALA A 106 13.66 8.82 -14.40
CA ALA A 106 14.47 9.02 -15.61
C ALA A 106 15.97 9.14 -15.29
N ASN A 107 16.32 9.96 -14.28
CA ASN A 107 17.70 10.17 -13.87
C ASN A 107 18.37 8.90 -13.27
N LYS A 108 17.59 8.02 -12.68
CA LYS A 108 18.06 6.76 -12.06
C LYS A 108 17.93 5.54 -12.97
N GLY A 109 17.35 5.68 -14.17
CA GLY A 109 17.13 4.58 -15.10
C GLY A 109 16.12 3.55 -14.60
N ILE A 110 15.13 3.99 -13.80
CA ILE A 110 14.08 3.11 -13.26
C ILE A 110 13.08 2.78 -14.38
N SER A 111 12.84 1.51 -14.62
CA SER A 111 11.90 1.03 -15.63
C SER A 111 10.77 0.14 -15.09
N PHE A 112 10.81 -0.22 -13.82
CA PHE A 112 9.68 -0.89 -13.16
C PHE A 112 8.51 0.10 -12.90
N PRO A 113 7.26 -0.39 -12.82
CA PRO A 113 6.08 0.43 -12.57
C PRO A 113 6.16 1.23 -11.28
N ILE A 114 5.93 2.55 -11.38
CA ILE A 114 5.82 3.45 -10.23
C ILE A 114 4.39 3.98 -10.14
N LEU A 115 3.79 3.85 -8.95
CA LEU A 115 2.45 4.31 -8.61
C LEU A 115 2.54 5.47 -7.61
N LEU A 116 1.58 6.38 -7.66
CA LEU A 116 1.59 7.62 -6.89
C LEU A 116 0.52 7.59 -5.78
N ASP A 117 0.93 7.43 -4.54
CA ASP A 117 0.08 7.56 -3.35
C ASP A 117 0.21 8.98 -2.76
N THR A 118 -0.21 9.98 -3.54
CA THR A 118 -0.04 11.41 -3.24
C THR A 118 -0.64 11.85 -1.92
N GLU A 119 -1.66 11.15 -1.44
CA GLU A 119 -2.34 11.41 -0.16
C GLU A 119 -1.97 10.40 0.94
N ALA A 120 -1.07 9.46 0.66
CA ALA A 120 -0.69 8.35 1.54
C ALA A 120 -1.89 7.48 1.99
N LYS A 121 -2.96 7.41 1.19
CA LYS A 121 -4.16 6.62 1.53
C LYS A 121 -3.88 5.11 1.50
N VAL A 122 -3.08 4.65 0.54
CA VAL A 122 -2.69 3.26 0.46
C VAL A 122 -1.72 2.91 1.58
N ALA A 123 -0.74 3.78 1.87
CA ALA A 123 0.14 3.60 3.02
C ALA A 123 -0.65 3.49 4.34
N GLN A 124 -1.67 4.33 4.55
CA GLN A 124 -2.57 4.25 5.71
C GLN A 124 -3.39 2.96 5.71
N LYS A 125 -3.94 2.55 4.56
CA LYS A 125 -4.72 1.31 4.42
C LYS A 125 -3.90 0.07 4.76
N TYR A 126 -2.59 0.10 4.48
CA TYR A 126 -1.64 -0.94 4.86
C TYR A 126 -1.03 -0.75 6.25
N CYS A 127 -1.49 0.26 7.01
CA CYS A 127 -1.02 0.61 8.35
C CYS A 127 0.52 0.71 8.42
N LEU A 128 1.11 1.38 7.44
CA LEU A 128 2.57 1.51 7.42
C LEU A 128 3.04 2.47 8.51
N PRO A 129 4.11 2.13 9.24
CA PRO A 129 4.76 3.09 10.14
C PRO A 129 5.39 4.24 9.33
N ASN A 130 5.66 5.36 9.99
CA ASN A 130 6.27 6.55 9.37
C ASN A 130 7.77 6.35 9.10
N VAL A 131 8.14 5.26 8.45
CA VAL A 131 9.51 4.94 8.02
C VAL A 131 9.48 4.42 6.59
N LEU A 132 10.55 4.66 5.84
CA LEU A 132 10.75 4.16 4.47
C LEU A 132 12.16 3.59 4.34
N PRO A 133 12.38 2.62 3.45
CA PRO A 133 11.36 1.91 2.65
C PRO A 133 10.62 0.84 3.45
N ILE A 134 9.45 0.44 2.94
CA ILE A 134 8.74 -0.75 3.41
C ILE A 134 8.37 -1.59 2.19
N THR A 135 8.68 -2.88 2.25
CA THR A 135 8.35 -3.83 1.19
C THR A 135 7.38 -4.88 1.69
N ILE A 136 6.31 -5.13 0.93
CA ILE A 136 5.31 -6.15 1.20
C ILE A 136 5.30 -7.13 0.05
N PHE A 137 5.36 -8.42 0.37
CA PHE A 137 5.31 -9.51 -0.59
C PHE A 137 3.93 -10.17 -0.55
N ILE A 138 3.33 -10.32 -1.72
CA ILE A 138 2.00 -10.87 -1.91
C ILE A 138 2.14 -12.02 -2.90
N ASN A 139 1.62 -13.20 -2.53
CA ASN A 139 1.66 -14.36 -3.42
C ASN A 139 0.56 -14.32 -4.50
N ALA A 140 0.54 -15.31 -5.39
CA ALA A 140 -0.40 -15.40 -6.51
C ALA A 140 -1.87 -15.44 -6.09
N GLU A 141 -2.17 -15.92 -4.87
CA GLU A 141 -3.51 -15.95 -4.29
C GLU A 141 -3.93 -14.60 -3.69
N GLY A 142 -3.05 -13.59 -3.70
CA GLY A 142 -3.30 -12.26 -3.13
C GLY A 142 -3.10 -12.18 -1.61
N ILE A 143 -2.38 -13.16 -1.02
CA ILE A 143 -2.11 -13.23 0.42
C ILE A 143 -0.78 -12.56 0.74
N ILE A 144 -0.75 -11.72 1.77
CA ILE A 144 0.49 -11.13 2.29
C ILE A 144 1.34 -12.22 2.94
N LYS A 145 2.52 -12.47 2.41
CA LYS A 145 3.44 -13.52 2.88
C LYS A 145 4.59 -12.99 3.71
N ALA A 146 5.05 -11.77 3.39
CA ALA A 146 6.15 -11.16 4.11
C ALA A 146 6.04 -9.63 4.10
N ARG A 147 6.65 -9.01 5.12
CA ARG A 147 6.83 -7.56 5.22
C ARG A 147 8.25 -7.29 5.70
N LYS A 148 8.96 -6.40 5.00
CA LYS A 148 10.27 -5.91 5.41
C LYS A 148 10.19 -4.41 5.66
N VAL A 149 10.69 -3.98 6.80
CA VAL A 149 10.89 -2.56 7.15
C VAL A 149 12.38 -2.25 7.01
N GLY A 150 12.69 -1.16 6.32
CA GLY A 150 14.06 -0.77 5.97
C GLY A 150 14.56 -1.42 4.68
N ALA A 151 15.65 -0.87 4.17
CA ALA A 151 16.22 -1.26 2.88
C ALA A 151 16.78 -2.69 2.88
N PHE A 152 16.75 -3.32 1.72
CA PHE A 152 17.51 -4.53 1.44
C PHE A 152 19.00 -4.20 1.41
N LYS A 153 19.82 -5.14 1.90
CA LYS A 153 21.28 -4.99 1.92
C LYS A 153 21.91 -5.41 0.60
N SER A 154 21.20 -6.23 -0.18
CA SER A 154 21.66 -6.76 -1.47
C SER A 154 20.49 -7.26 -2.32
N GLN A 155 20.74 -7.43 -3.63
CA GLN A 155 19.81 -8.10 -4.55
C GLN A 155 19.50 -9.53 -4.07
N ALA A 156 20.50 -10.28 -3.62
CA ALA A 156 20.33 -11.65 -3.14
C ALA A 156 19.38 -11.76 -1.93
N GLU A 157 19.37 -10.76 -1.04
CA GLU A 157 18.40 -10.71 0.07
C GLU A 157 16.98 -10.53 -0.46
N LEU A 158 16.77 -9.63 -1.42
CA LEU A 158 15.45 -9.40 -2.05
C LEU A 158 14.97 -10.66 -2.78
N GLU A 159 15.83 -11.31 -3.54
CA GLU A 159 15.52 -12.55 -4.26
C GLU A 159 15.20 -13.70 -3.31
N SER A 160 15.97 -13.86 -2.23
CA SER A 160 15.72 -14.89 -1.23
C SER A 160 14.35 -14.77 -0.58
N MET A 161 13.91 -13.54 -0.30
CA MET A 161 12.55 -13.30 0.20
C MET A 161 11.48 -13.60 -0.86
N LEU A 162 11.73 -13.25 -2.12
CA LEU A 162 10.82 -13.51 -3.24
C LEU A 162 10.69 -15.02 -3.49
N ASP A 163 11.78 -15.77 -3.43
CA ASP A 163 11.80 -17.22 -3.69
C ASP A 163 11.21 -18.04 -2.52
N SER A 164 10.98 -17.42 -1.36
CA SER A 164 10.35 -18.05 -0.19
C SER A 164 8.81 -17.98 -0.17
N LEU A 165 8.16 -17.38 -1.17
CA LEU A 165 6.70 -17.17 -1.23
C LEU A 165 5.95 -18.40 -1.81
#